data_eba813197c85e773499053c920021db5
#
_entry.id   eba813197c85e773499053c920021db5
#
_cell.length_a   1.000
_cell.length_b   1.000
_cell.length_c   1.000
_cell.angle_alpha   90.00
_cell.angle_beta   90.00
_cell.angle_gamma   90.00
#
_symmetry.space_group_name_H-M   'P 1'
#
loop_
_entity.id
_entity.type
_entity.pdbx_description
1 polymer ?
#
loop_
_entity_poly.entity_id
_entity_poly.type
_entity_poly.pdbx_seq_one_letter_code
_entity_poly.pdbx_strand_id
1 'polypeptide(L)'
;MKVVCNASPLINLARVSKLDLLRQLYGELHIPKAVWHEVVEKGVGQAGADQVQTTLWIKTQVIANLPLARALQQDLDVGEAEAIVLALETGADLLIMDERLGRETAHHLGLRYIGLIGVLIAAKRRGLIREIKPHLDSLRDVAGFRVDEALYRRVLKDEKED
;
A
#
# COMPACT_ATOMS: atom_id res chain seq x y z
N MET A 1 11.58 4.21 11.00
CA MET A 1 11.22 4.41 9.59
C MET A 1 9.76 4.84 9.49
N LYS A 2 9.49 5.92 8.79
CA LYS A 2 8.13 6.38 8.59
C LYS A 2 7.57 5.89 7.26
N VAL A 3 6.44 5.21 7.29
CA VAL A 3 5.82 4.59 6.12
C VAL A 3 4.40 5.11 5.95
N VAL A 4 4.10 5.60 4.75
CA VAL A 4 2.75 6.03 4.35
C VAL A 4 2.18 4.98 3.41
N CYS A 5 0.90 4.67 3.55
CA CYS A 5 0.25 3.63 2.76
C CYS A 5 -1.05 4.15 2.11
N ASN A 6 -1.23 3.82 0.83
CA ASN A 6 -2.48 4.08 0.11
C ASN A 6 -3.53 3.00 0.45
N ALA A 7 -4.78 3.22 0.03
CA ALA A 7 -5.90 2.33 0.36
C ALA A 7 -5.78 0.94 -0.27
N SER A 8 -5.43 0.87 -1.55
CA SER A 8 -5.45 -0.39 -2.30
C SER A 8 -4.55 -1.48 -1.68
N PRO A 9 -3.31 -1.19 -1.25
CA PRO A 9 -2.50 -2.19 -0.56
C PRO A 9 -3.14 -2.70 0.74
N LEU A 10 -3.75 -1.80 1.52
CA LEU A 10 -4.43 -2.17 2.77
C LEU A 10 -5.59 -3.13 2.49
N ILE A 11 -6.44 -2.76 1.54
CA ILE A 11 -7.64 -3.53 1.19
C ILE A 11 -7.24 -4.91 0.65
N ASN A 12 -6.29 -4.96 -0.27
CA ASN A 12 -5.87 -6.22 -0.88
C ASN A 12 -5.25 -7.18 0.13
N LEU A 13 -4.38 -6.68 1.00
CA LEU A 13 -3.79 -7.52 2.06
C LEU A 13 -4.84 -7.98 3.06
N ALA A 14 -5.80 -7.11 3.41
CA ALA A 14 -6.90 -7.50 4.29
C ALA A 14 -7.78 -8.61 3.68
N ARG A 15 -8.02 -8.55 2.37
CA ARG A 15 -8.81 -9.56 1.66
C ARG A 15 -8.20 -10.96 1.72
N VAL A 16 -6.89 -11.05 1.84
CA VAL A 16 -6.17 -12.33 1.96
C VAL A 16 -5.70 -12.60 3.39
N SER A 17 -6.20 -11.85 4.35
CA SER A 17 -5.87 -12.00 5.79
C SER A 17 -4.38 -11.84 6.09
N LYS A 18 -3.71 -10.93 5.37
CA LYS A 18 -2.27 -10.68 5.50
C LYS A 18 -1.93 -9.21 5.82
N LEU A 19 -2.90 -8.45 6.29
CA LEU A 19 -2.65 -7.05 6.65
C LEU A 19 -1.57 -6.92 7.73
N ASP A 20 -1.48 -7.89 8.64
CA ASP A 20 -0.49 -7.90 9.72
C ASP A 20 0.96 -7.96 9.22
N LEU A 21 1.20 -8.39 7.99
CA LEU A 21 2.55 -8.33 7.41
C LEU A 21 3.12 -6.91 7.43
N LEU A 22 2.27 -5.91 7.21
CA LEU A 22 2.71 -4.51 7.23
C LEU A 22 3.17 -4.10 8.62
N ARG A 23 2.47 -4.56 9.66
CA ARG A 23 2.88 -4.31 11.04
C ARG A 23 4.21 -5.00 11.34
N GLN A 24 4.34 -6.25 10.94
CA GLN A 24 5.56 -7.03 11.17
C GLN A 24 6.77 -6.43 10.45
N LEU A 25 6.56 -5.88 9.25
CA LEU A 25 7.63 -5.25 8.46
C LEU A 25 8.00 -3.86 8.97
N TYR A 26 7.01 -3.03 9.28
CA TYR A 26 7.22 -1.59 9.46
C TYR A 26 6.84 -1.07 10.85
N GLY A 27 6.17 -1.88 11.66
CA GLY A 27 5.71 -1.49 13.00
C GLY A 27 4.50 -0.59 12.96
N GLU A 28 4.62 0.58 12.35
CA GLU A 28 3.57 1.59 12.31
C GLU A 28 3.39 2.10 10.88
N LEU A 29 2.14 2.32 10.50
CA LEU A 29 1.79 2.92 9.22
C LEU A 29 1.08 4.24 9.44
N HIS A 30 1.25 5.15 8.49
CA HIS A 30 0.53 6.42 8.45
C HIS A 30 -0.34 6.46 7.21
N ILE A 31 -1.59 6.86 7.36
CA ILE A 31 -2.52 7.02 6.23
C ILE A 31 -3.15 8.40 6.29
N PRO A 32 -3.41 9.03 5.14
CA PRO A 32 -4.14 10.29 5.13
C PRO A 32 -5.61 10.05 5.40
N LYS A 33 -6.33 11.10 5.77
CA LYS A 33 -7.76 11.00 6.08
C LYS A 33 -8.58 10.49 4.90
N ALA A 34 -8.22 10.85 3.66
CA ALA A 34 -8.91 10.35 2.48
C ALA A 34 -8.82 8.84 2.34
N VAL A 35 -7.67 8.25 2.69
CA VAL A 35 -7.50 6.78 2.69
C VAL A 35 -8.35 6.16 3.80
N TRP A 36 -8.38 6.76 4.99
CA TRP A 36 -9.24 6.30 6.08
C TRP A 36 -10.71 6.29 5.64
N HIS A 37 -11.19 7.37 5.02
CA HIS A 37 -12.56 7.45 4.50
C HIS A 37 -12.86 6.33 3.51
N GLU A 38 -11.94 6.08 2.58
CA GLU A 38 -12.13 5.05 1.57
C GLU A 38 -12.20 3.66 2.19
N VAL A 39 -11.32 3.33 3.12
CA VAL A 39 -11.24 1.99 3.72
C VAL A 39 -12.32 1.79 4.79
N VAL A 40 -12.56 2.77 5.65
CA VAL A 40 -13.43 2.63 6.82
C VAL A 40 -14.87 3.06 6.51
N GLU A 41 -15.08 4.26 6.04
CA GLU A 41 -16.44 4.77 5.83
C GLU A 41 -17.09 4.21 4.56
N LYS A 42 -16.42 4.29 3.43
CA LYS A 42 -16.95 3.74 2.17
C LYS A 42 -16.85 2.22 2.13
N GLY A 43 -15.91 1.65 2.88
CA GLY A 43 -15.66 0.22 2.94
C GLY A 43 -16.37 -0.50 4.08
N VAL A 44 -17.39 0.08 4.70
CA VAL A 44 -18.13 -0.57 5.79
C VAL A 44 -18.57 -1.96 5.37
N GLY A 45 -18.27 -2.96 6.19
CA GLY A 45 -18.57 -4.36 5.90
C GLY A 45 -17.60 -5.04 4.95
N GLN A 46 -16.63 -4.31 4.39
CA GLN A 46 -15.60 -4.86 3.52
C GLN A 46 -14.33 -5.18 4.30
N ALA A 47 -13.45 -5.97 3.68
CA ALA A 47 -12.18 -6.34 4.29
C ALA A 47 -11.32 -5.10 4.59
N GLY A 48 -10.74 -5.05 5.77
CA GLY A 48 -9.85 -3.98 6.21
C GLY A 48 -10.51 -2.86 6.98
N ALA A 49 -11.84 -2.66 6.86
CA ALA A 49 -12.53 -1.57 7.50
C ALA A 49 -12.38 -1.62 9.03
N ASP A 50 -12.68 -2.76 9.64
CA ASP A 50 -12.57 -2.92 11.10
C ASP A 50 -11.13 -2.81 11.59
N GLN A 51 -10.19 -3.45 10.88
CA GLN A 51 -8.79 -3.43 11.26
C GLN A 51 -8.22 -2.00 11.22
N VAL A 52 -8.49 -1.23 10.18
CA VAL A 52 -8.02 0.15 10.08
C VAL A 52 -8.66 1.03 11.16
N GLN A 53 -9.93 0.81 11.45
CA GLN A 53 -10.65 1.59 12.46
C GLN A 53 -10.18 1.32 13.88
N THR A 54 -9.83 0.07 14.19
CA THR A 54 -9.58 -0.35 15.58
C THR A 54 -8.12 -0.56 15.95
N THR A 55 -7.22 -0.75 14.99
CA THR A 55 -5.80 -0.98 15.28
C THR A 55 -5.08 0.31 15.65
N LEU A 56 -4.14 0.20 16.59
CA LEU A 56 -3.35 1.35 17.04
C LEU A 56 -2.10 1.59 16.19
N TRP A 57 -1.68 0.61 15.40
CA TRP A 57 -0.47 0.73 14.60
C TRP A 57 -0.70 1.42 13.25
N ILE A 58 -1.95 1.65 12.86
CA ILE A 58 -2.29 2.46 11.68
C ILE A 58 -2.75 3.83 12.18
N LYS A 59 -1.95 4.86 11.90
CA LYS A 59 -2.21 6.23 12.34
C LYS A 59 -2.80 7.05 11.21
N THR A 60 -3.92 7.69 11.45
CA THR A 60 -4.56 8.57 10.49
C THR A 60 -4.13 10.01 10.72
N GLN A 61 -3.74 10.71 9.66
CA GLN A 61 -3.27 12.09 9.73
C GLN A 61 -3.98 12.95 8.69
N VAL A 62 -4.25 14.20 9.05
CA VAL A 62 -4.77 15.21 8.13
C VAL A 62 -3.59 15.89 7.45
N ILE A 63 -3.66 16.03 6.12
CA ILE A 63 -2.63 16.75 5.36
C ILE A 63 -2.76 18.27 5.57
N ALA A 64 -1.65 18.98 5.43
CA ALA A 64 -1.63 20.46 5.52
C ALA A 64 -1.66 21.12 4.15
N ASN A 65 -0.93 20.58 3.17
CA ASN A 65 -0.79 21.21 1.85
C ASN A 65 -1.97 20.85 0.93
N LEU A 66 -3.11 21.49 1.16
CA LEU A 66 -4.32 21.29 0.35
C LEU A 66 -4.14 21.70 -1.11
N PRO A 67 -3.49 22.84 -1.44
CA PRO A 67 -3.26 23.20 -2.84
C PRO A 67 -2.53 22.13 -3.64
N LEU A 68 -1.49 21.53 -3.05
CA LEU A 68 -0.76 20.44 -3.72
C LEU A 68 -1.64 19.22 -3.93
N ALA A 69 -2.43 18.84 -2.92
CA ALA A 69 -3.36 17.72 -3.06
C ALA A 69 -4.38 17.96 -4.18
N ARG A 70 -4.89 19.16 -4.28
CA ARG A 70 -5.83 19.53 -5.38
C ARG A 70 -5.16 19.46 -6.75
N ALA A 71 -3.92 19.93 -6.86
CA ALA A 71 -3.18 19.86 -8.12
C ALA A 71 -2.95 18.41 -8.54
N LEU A 72 -2.58 17.54 -7.62
CA LEU A 72 -2.37 16.13 -7.91
C LEU A 72 -3.66 15.38 -8.28
N GLN A 73 -4.81 15.86 -7.82
CA GLN A 73 -6.11 15.25 -8.16
C GLN A 73 -6.52 15.46 -9.61
N GLN A 74 -5.79 16.22 -10.39
CA GLN A 74 -5.99 16.29 -11.82
C GLN A 74 -5.81 14.92 -12.48
N ASP A 75 -4.85 14.13 -11.99
CA ASP A 75 -4.50 12.83 -12.56
C ASP A 75 -4.72 11.66 -11.60
N LEU A 76 -4.82 11.95 -10.30
CA LEU A 76 -4.90 10.95 -9.24
C LEU A 76 -6.22 11.07 -8.49
N ASP A 77 -6.66 9.98 -7.86
CA ASP A 77 -7.80 10.08 -6.95
C ASP A 77 -7.40 10.80 -5.66
N VAL A 78 -8.38 11.12 -4.82
CA VAL A 78 -8.13 11.89 -3.60
C VAL A 78 -7.22 11.14 -2.62
N GLY A 79 -7.41 9.83 -2.49
CA GLY A 79 -6.58 9.02 -1.57
C GLY A 79 -5.14 8.96 -2.01
N GLU A 80 -4.89 8.74 -3.31
CA GLU A 80 -3.55 8.73 -3.88
C GLU A 80 -2.86 10.07 -3.71
N ALA A 81 -3.56 11.15 -4.03
CA ALA A 81 -3.04 12.51 -3.90
C ALA A 81 -2.67 12.82 -2.45
N GLU A 82 -3.55 12.53 -1.51
CA GLU A 82 -3.28 12.78 -0.10
C GLU A 82 -2.16 11.91 0.46
N ALA A 83 -2.04 10.66 0.00
CA ALA A 83 -0.95 9.78 0.43
C ALA A 83 0.41 10.35 0.01
N ILE A 84 0.51 10.85 -1.22
CA ILE A 84 1.73 11.48 -1.71
C ILE A 84 2.05 12.76 -0.90
N VAL A 85 1.05 13.60 -0.69
CA VAL A 85 1.22 14.84 0.09
C VAL A 85 1.66 14.52 1.52
N LEU A 86 1.02 13.55 2.16
CA LEU A 86 1.40 13.13 3.51
C LEU A 86 2.85 12.63 3.57
N ALA A 87 3.26 11.84 2.58
CA ALA A 87 4.63 11.36 2.50
C ALA A 87 5.63 12.51 2.37
N LEU A 88 5.31 13.52 1.57
CA LEU A 88 6.16 14.71 1.43
C LEU A 88 6.23 15.53 2.71
N GLU A 89 5.08 15.84 3.31
CA GLU A 89 4.99 16.66 4.52
C GLU A 89 5.73 16.05 5.70
N THR A 90 5.67 14.74 5.82
CA THR A 90 6.23 14.04 6.99
C THR A 90 7.63 13.51 6.76
N GLY A 91 8.20 13.73 5.56
CA GLY A 91 9.50 13.16 5.21
C GLY A 91 9.51 11.66 5.28
N ALA A 92 8.46 11.01 4.79
CA ALA A 92 8.32 9.56 4.87
C ALA A 92 9.48 8.86 4.18
N ASP A 93 9.94 7.77 4.79
CA ASP A 93 11.00 6.94 4.23
C ASP A 93 10.50 6.04 3.12
N LEU A 94 9.20 5.73 3.12
CA LEU A 94 8.59 4.83 2.16
C LEU A 94 7.12 5.14 1.96
N LEU A 95 6.67 5.06 0.70
CA LEU A 95 5.25 5.12 0.33
C LEU A 95 4.85 3.78 -0.29
N ILE A 96 3.81 3.17 0.24
CA ILE A 96 3.27 1.93 -0.33
C ILE A 96 2.11 2.30 -1.25
N MET A 97 2.31 2.07 -2.54
CA MET A 97 1.37 2.48 -3.58
C MET A 97 1.50 1.57 -4.81
N ASP A 98 0.39 1.03 -5.28
CA ASP A 98 0.38 0.14 -6.44
C ASP A 98 0.01 0.84 -7.75
N GLU A 99 -0.76 1.93 -7.68
CA GLU A 99 -1.24 2.62 -8.89
C GLU A 99 -0.09 3.21 -9.70
N ARG A 100 -0.08 2.94 -11.01
CA ARG A 100 1.02 3.37 -11.89
C ARG A 100 1.22 4.88 -11.89
N LEU A 101 0.15 5.64 -12.09
CA LEU A 101 0.25 7.11 -12.10
C LEU A 101 0.70 7.66 -10.76
N GLY A 102 0.21 7.08 -9.66
CA GLY A 102 0.66 7.46 -8.31
C GLY A 102 2.14 7.20 -8.10
N ARG A 103 2.63 6.05 -8.55
CA ARG A 103 4.05 5.70 -8.45
C ARG A 103 4.93 6.59 -9.31
N GLU A 104 4.50 6.90 -10.54
CA GLU A 104 5.21 7.83 -11.41
C GLU A 104 5.31 9.21 -10.77
N THR A 105 4.21 9.70 -10.21
CA THR A 105 4.18 10.99 -9.51
C THR A 105 5.09 10.99 -8.29
N ALA A 106 5.02 9.93 -7.48
CA ALA A 106 5.88 9.77 -6.31
C ALA A 106 7.36 9.79 -6.70
N HIS A 107 7.72 9.08 -7.76
CA HIS A 107 9.08 9.05 -8.28
C HIS A 107 9.53 10.46 -8.69
N HIS A 108 8.69 11.16 -9.43
CA HIS A 108 8.98 12.53 -9.90
C HIS A 108 9.20 13.50 -8.73
N LEU A 109 8.50 13.29 -7.63
CA LEU A 109 8.61 14.12 -6.43
C LEU A 109 9.71 13.65 -5.47
N GLY A 110 10.51 12.66 -5.85
CA GLY A 110 11.64 12.20 -5.06
C GLY A 110 11.28 11.25 -3.92
N LEU A 111 10.08 10.70 -3.89
CA LEU A 111 9.67 9.74 -2.87
C LEU A 111 10.13 8.33 -3.22
N ARG A 112 10.50 7.57 -2.20
CA ARG A 112 10.71 6.12 -2.34
C ARG A 112 9.35 5.43 -2.23
N TYR A 113 9.10 4.49 -3.11
CA TYR A 113 7.82 3.77 -3.12
C TYR A 113 8.00 2.30 -3.44
N ILE A 114 7.05 1.49 -2.98
CA ILE A 114 6.93 0.07 -3.35
C ILE A 114 5.45 -0.27 -3.52
N GLY A 115 5.17 -1.31 -4.31
CA GLY A 115 3.85 -1.91 -4.38
C GLY A 115 3.78 -3.19 -3.55
N LEU A 116 2.66 -3.93 -3.67
CA LEU A 116 2.43 -5.17 -2.92
C LEU A 116 3.47 -6.25 -3.20
N ILE A 117 3.92 -6.36 -4.46
CA ILE A 117 4.95 -7.35 -4.80
C ILE A 117 6.23 -7.03 -4.03
N GLY A 118 6.63 -5.77 -3.95
CA GLY A 118 7.77 -5.33 -3.16
C GLY A 118 7.61 -5.65 -1.67
N VAL A 119 6.40 -5.49 -1.15
CA VAL A 119 6.08 -5.86 0.24
C VAL A 119 6.28 -7.35 0.47
N LEU A 120 5.80 -8.20 -0.43
CA LEU A 120 5.98 -9.65 -0.32
C LEU A 120 7.45 -10.05 -0.40
N ILE A 121 8.22 -9.42 -1.29
CA ILE A 121 9.66 -9.66 -1.40
C ILE A 121 10.37 -9.29 -0.08
N ALA A 122 10.04 -8.13 0.49
CA ALA A 122 10.59 -7.70 1.77
C ALA A 122 10.24 -8.68 2.88
N ALA A 123 9.00 -9.18 2.92
CA ALA A 123 8.55 -10.15 3.90
C ALA A 123 9.33 -11.47 3.78
N LYS A 124 9.54 -11.95 2.57
CA LYS A 124 10.33 -13.16 2.33
C LYS A 124 11.77 -12.98 2.81
N ARG A 125 12.40 -11.88 2.46
CA ARG A 125 13.80 -11.62 2.83
C ARG A 125 14.00 -11.48 4.33
N ARG A 126 12.97 -11.06 5.05
CA ARG A 126 13.00 -10.98 6.51
C ARG A 126 12.54 -12.26 7.18
N GLY A 127 12.21 -13.30 6.42
CA GLY A 127 11.80 -14.59 6.97
C GLY A 127 10.37 -14.62 7.51
N LEU A 128 9.56 -13.62 7.21
CA LEU A 128 8.17 -13.55 7.66
C LEU A 128 7.26 -14.48 6.85
N ILE A 129 7.63 -14.74 5.60
CA ILE A 129 6.98 -15.73 4.74
C ILE A 129 8.07 -16.57 4.09
N ARG A 130 7.75 -17.82 3.75
CA ARG A 130 8.71 -18.73 3.11
C ARG A 130 8.78 -18.51 1.61
N GLU A 131 7.63 -18.32 0.98
CA GLU A 131 7.48 -18.19 -0.46
C GLU A 131 6.52 -17.07 -0.78
N ILE A 132 6.78 -16.38 -1.88
CA ILE A 132 5.91 -15.33 -2.39
C ILE A 132 4.71 -15.92 -3.14
N LYS A 133 4.93 -17.03 -3.87
CA LYS A 133 3.96 -17.59 -4.81
C LYS A 133 2.57 -17.79 -4.20
N PRO A 134 2.39 -18.50 -3.06
CA PRO A 134 1.06 -18.70 -2.52
C PRO A 134 0.35 -17.40 -2.16
N HIS A 135 1.09 -16.40 -1.68
CA HIS A 135 0.52 -15.09 -1.34
C HIS A 135 0.17 -14.29 -2.58
N LEU A 136 1.02 -14.33 -3.60
CA LEU A 136 0.76 -13.65 -4.87
C LEU A 136 -0.44 -14.27 -5.58
N ASP A 137 -0.56 -15.60 -5.54
CA ASP A 137 -1.71 -16.31 -6.10
C ASP A 137 -3.00 -15.92 -5.36
N SER A 138 -2.97 -15.84 -4.02
CA SER A 138 -4.12 -15.42 -3.22
C SER A 138 -4.52 -13.97 -3.52
N LEU A 139 -3.55 -13.08 -3.65
CA LEU A 139 -3.83 -11.68 -4.02
C LEU A 139 -4.51 -11.59 -5.38
N ARG A 140 -4.05 -12.36 -6.35
CA ARG A 140 -4.65 -12.41 -7.69
C ARG A 140 -6.04 -13.02 -7.67
N ASP A 141 -6.17 -14.20 -7.06
CA ASP A 141 -7.38 -15.04 -7.18
C ASP A 141 -8.47 -14.66 -6.18
N VAL A 142 -8.13 -14.18 -5.00
CA VAL A 142 -9.08 -13.83 -3.94
C VAL A 142 -9.29 -12.31 -3.88
N ALA A 143 -8.22 -11.53 -3.89
CA ALA A 143 -8.33 -10.08 -3.74
C ALA A 143 -8.55 -9.34 -5.07
N GLY A 144 -8.31 -9.99 -6.20
CA GLY A 144 -8.45 -9.37 -7.51
C GLY A 144 -7.28 -8.46 -7.88
N PHE A 145 -6.14 -8.64 -7.23
CA PHE A 145 -4.94 -7.87 -7.53
C PHE A 145 -4.44 -8.20 -8.94
N ARG A 146 -4.19 -7.15 -9.72
CA ARG A 146 -3.75 -7.33 -11.10
C ARG A 146 -2.23 -7.44 -11.19
N VAL A 147 -1.77 -8.55 -11.75
CA VAL A 147 -0.38 -8.75 -12.10
C VAL A 147 -0.36 -9.44 -13.48
N ASP A 148 0.37 -8.87 -14.44
CA ASP A 148 0.44 -9.51 -15.75
C ASP A 148 1.32 -10.76 -15.68
N GLU A 149 1.12 -11.65 -16.65
CA GLU A 149 1.77 -12.96 -16.66
C GLU A 149 3.30 -12.85 -16.74
N ALA A 150 3.79 -11.89 -17.52
CA ALA A 150 5.24 -11.68 -17.66
C ALA A 150 5.87 -11.23 -16.34
N LEU A 151 5.24 -10.31 -15.64
CA LEU A 151 5.70 -9.84 -14.34
C LEU A 151 5.63 -10.98 -13.30
N TYR A 152 4.53 -11.72 -13.26
CA TYR A 152 4.35 -12.86 -12.38
C TYR A 152 5.49 -13.87 -12.53
N ARG A 153 5.77 -14.29 -13.77
CA ARG A 153 6.85 -15.25 -14.05
C ARG A 153 8.21 -14.70 -13.67
N ARG A 154 8.47 -13.44 -13.97
CA ARG A 154 9.76 -12.82 -13.66
C ARG A 154 9.99 -12.75 -12.14
N VAL A 155 8.97 -12.37 -11.38
CA VAL A 155 9.08 -12.31 -9.92
C VAL A 155 9.39 -13.69 -9.35
N LEU A 156 8.66 -14.72 -9.77
CA LEU A 156 8.92 -16.08 -9.29
C LEU A 156 10.29 -16.59 -9.66
N LYS A 157 10.75 -16.28 -10.88
CA LYS A 157 12.10 -16.66 -11.31
C LYS A 157 13.16 -15.96 -10.47
N ASP A 158 13.03 -14.65 -10.27
CA ASP A 158 13.99 -13.87 -9.48
C ASP A 158 14.04 -14.34 -8.03
N GLU A 159 12.92 -14.82 -7.49
CA GLU A 159 12.85 -15.33 -6.12
C GLU A 159 13.04 -16.84 -6.03
N LYS A 160 13.39 -17.50 -7.15
CA LYS A 160 13.67 -18.94 -7.22
C LYS A 160 12.48 -19.81 -6.82
N GLU A 161 11.30 -19.42 -7.29
CA GLU A 161 10.05 -20.12 -7.01
C GLU A 161 9.34 -20.59 -8.28
N ASP A 162 10.02 -20.54 -9.42
CA ASP A 162 9.50 -20.95 -10.72
C ASP A 162 9.54 -22.47 -10.95
#